data_21653cb5be843f00adafdf9a6f36f485
#
_entry.id   21653cb5be843f00adafdf9a6f36f485
#
_cell.length_a   1.000
_cell.length_b   1.000
_cell.length_c   1.000
_cell.angle_alpha   90.00
_cell.angle_beta   90.00
_cell.angle_gamma   90.00
#
_symmetry.space_group_name_H-M   'P 1'
#
loop_
_entity.id
_entity.type
_entity.pdbx_description
1 polymer ?
#
loop_
_entity_poly.entity_id
_entity_poly.type
_entity_poly.pdbx_seq_one_letter_code
_entity_poly.pdbx_strand_id
1 'polypeptide(L)'
;YDAASISDYHVKQLALTDQLANLSNELEINNILPRPLQAEVRINTSFEGSAEKSISQAITLQPGINHVSIPSEVASPVRWMPNGWGKPALYDFSAQIIVEDKVVAEQSHRIGLRTVRLVNEKDKDGESFYFEVNGVPMFAKGANYIPQDALLTNVTTERYQTLFRDIREANMNVIRVWGGGTYEDD
;
A
#
# COMPACT_ATOMS: atom_id res chain seq x y z
N TYR A 1 3.69 -28.58 2.56
CA TYR A 1 3.61 -27.53 3.58
C TYR A 1 4.89 -26.74 3.51
N ASP A 2 4.81 -25.46 3.21
CA ASP A 2 5.96 -24.58 3.12
C ASP A 2 6.47 -24.26 4.53
N ALA A 3 7.79 -24.14 4.67
CA ALA A 3 8.45 -23.98 5.97
C ALA A 3 8.14 -22.62 6.66
N ALA A 4 7.72 -21.64 5.87
CA ALA A 4 7.33 -20.32 6.33
C ALA A 4 6.19 -19.74 5.49
N SER A 5 5.46 -18.77 6.05
CA SER A 5 4.41 -17.99 5.37
C SER A 5 4.54 -16.52 5.71
N ILE A 6 4.08 -15.64 4.81
CA ILE A 6 3.91 -14.21 5.08
C ILE A 6 2.48 -14.05 5.60
N SER A 7 2.32 -13.56 6.83
CA SER A 7 1.01 -13.26 7.43
C SER A 7 0.61 -11.81 7.18
N ASP A 8 1.57 -10.90 7.04
CA ASP A 8 1.35 -9.51 6.67
C ASP A 8 2.56 -8.96 5.91
N TYR A 9 2.29 -8.09 4.93
CA TYR A 9 3.29 -7.33 4.19
C TYR A 9 2.82 -5.90 3.97
N HIS A 10 3.56 -4.93 4.47
CA HIS A 10 3.25 -3.52 4.33
C HIS A 10 4.45 -2.73 3.79
N VAL A 11 4.22 -1.89 2.77
CA VAL A 11 5.23 -0.97 2.24
C VAL A 11 4.98 0.43 2.80
N LYS A 12 5.81 0.82 3.76
CA LYS A 12 5.72 2.10 4.45
C LYS A 12 6.59 3.15 3.77
N GLN A 13 5.99 4.27 3.36
CA GLN A 13 6.71 5.43 2.86
C GLN A 13 7.28 6.23 4.03
N LEU A 14 8.61 6.32 4.13
CA LEU A 14 9.31 7.07 5.18
C LEU A 14 9.55 8.52 4.78
N ALA A 15 9.96 8.73 3.51
CA ALA A 15 10.18 10.06 2.94
C ALA A 15 9.92 10.04 1.43
N LEU A 16 9.50 11.19 0.90
CA LEU A 16 9.26 11.37 -0.54
C LEU A 16 9.72 12.75 -0.98
N THR A 17 10.65 12.76 -1.93
CA THR A 17 11.10 13.96 -2.67
C THR A 17 10.92 13.74 -4.17
N ASP A 18 11.28 14.71 -5.00
CA ASP A 18 11.25 14.53 -6.46
C ASP A 18 12.39 13.59 -6.95
N GLN A 19 13.46 13.46 -6.16
CA GLN A 19 14.63 12.65 -6.51
C GLN A 19 14.56 11.24 -5.93
N LEU A 20 13.91 11.07 -4.77
CA LEU A 20 13.99 9.82 -4.02
C LEU A 20 12.75 9.59 -3.15
N ALA A 21 12.24 8.37 -3.16
CA ALA A 21 11.35 7.85 -2.14
C ALA A 21 12.12 6.83 -1.29
N ASN A 22 12.14 7.03 0.03
CA ASN A 22 12.66 6.07 1.00
C ASN A 22 11.51 5.27 1.58
N LEU A 23 11.62 3.95 1.52
CA LEU A 23 10.58 3.01 1.90
C LEU A 23 11.10 1.99 2.92
N SER A 24 10.21 1.47 3.72
CA SER A 24 10.43 0.30 4.57
C SER A 24 9.44 -0.78 4.18
N ASN A 25 9.94 -1.96 3.82
CA ASN A 25 9.13 -3.14 3.57
C ASN A 25 9.02 -3.90 4.90
N GLU A 26 7.87 -3.82 5.53
CA GLU A 26 7.59 -4.41 6.84
C GLU A 26 6.83 -5.72 6.63
N LEU A 27 7.41 -6.84 7.11
CA LEU A 27 6.84 -8.18 6.96
C LEU A 27 6.61 -8.81 8.33
N GLU A 28 5.48 -9.47 8.47
CA GLU A 28 5.25 -10.46 9.50
C GLU A 28 5.35 -11.85 8.87
N ILE A 29 6.35 -12.64 9.33
CA ILE A 29 6.67 -13.95 8.77
C ILE A 29 6.51 -15.00 9.85
N ASN A 30 5.70 -16.01 9.58
CA ASN A 30 5.52 -17.14 10.48
C ASN A 30 6.38 -18.33 10.03
N ASN A 31 7.39 -18.67 10.83
CA ASN A 31 8.14 -19.92 10.71
C ASN A 31 7.39 -21.03 11.43
N ILE A 32 6.81 -21.97 10.70
CA ILE A 32 6.03 -23.09 11.27
C ILE A 32 6.88 -24.23 11.81
N LEU A 33 8.20 -24.19 11.58
CA LEU A 33 9.11 -25.22 12.08
C LEU A 33 9.43 -24.97 13.55
N PRO A 34 9.65 -26.04 14.37
CA PRO A 34 10.03 -25.91 15.78
C PRO A 34 11.53 -25.57 15.97
N ARG A 35 12.21 -25.10 14.93
CA ARG A 35 13.63 -24.75 14.91
C ARG A 35 13.87 -23.50 14.08
N PRO A 36 14.97 -22.76 14.31
CA PRO A 36 15.37 -21.64 13.46
C PRO A 36 15.49 -22.07 11.99
N LEU A 37 15.05 -21.19 11.09
CA LEU A 37 15.08 -21.37 9.64
C LEU A 37 15.95 -20.30 9.00
N GLN A 38 16.95 -20.71 8.21
CA GLN A 38 17.70 -19.79 7.37
C GLN A 38 16.89 -19.51 6.11
N ALA A 39 16.66 -18.23 5.82
CA ALA A 39 15.88 -17.79 4.66
C ALA A 39 16.51 -16.52 4.06
N GLU A 40 16.14 -16.25 2.82
CA GLU A 40 16.35 -14.94 2.16
C GLU A 40 14.98 -14.28 1.99
N VAL A 41 14.89 -13.01 2.35
CA VAL A 41 13.76 -12.16 1.97
C VAL A 41 14.18 -11.36 0.74
N ARG A 42 13.42 -11.45 -0.35
CA ARG A 42 13.61 -10.68 -1.57
C ARG A 42 12.44 -9.75 -1.78
N ILE A 43 12.74 -8.46 -1.94
CA ILE A 43 11.77 -7.45 -2.32
C ILE A 43 11.99 -7.06 -3.76
N ASN A 44 10.96 -7.20 -4.57
CA ASN A 44 10.95 -6.78 -5.97
C ASN A 44 10.09 -5.54 -6.13
N THR A 45 10.53 -4.61 -6.97
CA THR A 45 9.82 -3.37 -7.27
C THR A 45 9.84 -3.11 -8.76
N SER A 46 8.68 -2.83 -9.35
CA SER A 46 8.57 -2.41 -10.76
C SER A 46 7.55 -1.30 -10.93
N PHE A 47 7.61 -0.60 -12.05
CA PHE A 47 6.68 0.46 -12.41
C PHE A 47 6.33 0.35 -13.90
N GLU A 48 5.02 0.16 -14.22
CA GLU A 48 4.50 0.16 -15.58
C GLU A 48 5.24 -0.74 -16.57
N GLY A 49 5.60 -1.95 -16.13
CA GLY A 49 6.33 -2.90 -16.97
C GLY A 49 7.81 -2.56 -17.18
N SER A 50 8.36 -1.62 -16.39
CA SER A 50 9.81 -1.39 -16.33
C SER A 50 10.53 -2.64 -15.82
N ALA A 51 11.84 -2.70 -16.06
CA ALA A 51 12.68 -3.75 -15.47
C ALA A 51 12.53 -3.77 -13.96
N GLU A 52 12.28 -4.97 -13.42
CA GLU A 52 12.16 -5.20 -11.99
C GLU A 52 13.50 -4.93 -11.28
N LYS A 53 13.44 -4.22 -10.17
CA LYS A 53 14.56 -4.03 -9.25
C LYS A 53 14.35 -4.94 -8.05
N SER A 54 15.39 -5.68 -7.70
CA SER A 54 15.36 -6.60 -6.57
C SER A 54 16.40 -6.24 -5.53
N ILE A 55 16.02 -6.36 -4.26
CA ILE A 55 16.94 -6.33 -3.12
C ILE A 55 16.70 -7.60 -2.31
N SER A 56 17.76 -8.17 -1.76
CA SER A 56 17.70 -9.41 -0.97
C SER A 56 18.44 -9.25 0.35
N GLN A 57 17.90 -9.87 1.38
CA GLN A 57 18.52 -9.92 2.70
C GLN A 57 18.41 -11.33 3.28
N ALA A 58 19.56 -11.92 3.67
CA ALA A 58 19.59 -13.16 4.42
C ALA A 58 19.15 -12.91 5.87
N ILE A 59 18.28 -13.79 6.38
CA ILE A 59 17.71 -13.70 7.73
C ILE A 59 17.64 -15.07 8.38
N THR A 60 17.54 -15.06 9.71
CA THR A 60 17.26 -16.26 10.50
C THR A 60 15.91 -16.10 11.17
N LEU A 61 14.92 -16.84 10.70
CA LEU A 61 13.56 -16.85 11.28
C LEU A 61 13.55 -17.77 12.51
N GLN A 62 13.18 -17.21 13.67
CA GLN A 62 12.92 -18.00 14.86
C GLN A 62 11.58 -18.74 14.73
N PRO A 63 11.35 -19.85 15.45
CA PRO A 63 10.05 -20.49 15.48
C PRO A 63 8.91 -19.51 15.82
N GLY A 64 7.80 -19.57 15.08
CA GLY A 64 6.67 -18.66 15.24
C GLY A 64 6.82 -17.35 14.46
N ILE A 65 6.22 -16.27 14.98
CA ILE A 65 6.12 -14.97 14.32
C ILE A 65 7.42 -14.19 14.40
N ASN A 66 7.86 -13.65 13.27
CA ASN A 66 9.04 -12.80 13.12
C ASN A 66 8.65 -11.50 12.41
N HIS A 67 9.08 -10.36 12.93
CA HIS A 67 8.93 -9.06 12.29
C HIS A 67 10.23 -8.66 11.60
N VAL A 68 10.16 -8.41 10.31
CA VAL A 68 11.32 -8.08 9.46
C VAL A 68 11.06 -6.76 8.74
N SER A 69 12.05 -5.86 8.73
CA SER A 69 11.97 -4.59 8.03
C SER A 69 13.14 -4.48 7.06
N ILE A 70 12.84 -4.29 5.78
CA ILE A 70 13.83 -4.19 4.70
C ILE A 70 13.71 -2.81 4.04
N PRO A 71 14.73 -1.95 4.16
CA PRO A 71 14.73 -0.65 3.49
C PRO A 71 14.83 -0.81 1.98
N SER A 72 14.11 0.03 1.25
CA SER A 72 14.22 0.14 -0.21
C SER A 72 14.08 1.59 -0.68
N GLU A 73 14.46 1.85 -1.92
CA GLU A 73 14.46 3.18 -2.49
C GLU A 73 13.90 3.16 -3.92
N VAL A 74 13.14 4.20 -4.25
CA VAL A 74 12.71 4.47 -5.63
C VAL A 74 13.31 5.81 -6.06
N ALA A 75 14.23 5.77 -7.02
CA ALA A 75 14.83 6.98 -7.59
C ALA A 75 13.88 7.65 -8.58
N SER A 76 13.82 8.99 -8.54
CA SER A 76 12.95 9.81 -9.40
C SER A 76 11.50 9.31 -9.44
N PRO A 77 10.83 9.20 -8.28
CA PRO A 77 9.53 8.56 -8.18
C PRO A 77 8.46 9.33 -8.96
N VAL A 78 7.64 8.61 -9.72
CA VAL A 78 6.41 9.14 -10.29
C VAL A 78 5.35 9.16 -9.19
N ARG A 79 4.86 10.35 -8.86
CA ARG A 79 3.88 10.52 -7.79
C ARG A 79 2.49 10.09 -8.23
N TRP A 80 1.78 9.41 -7.35
CA TRP A 80 0.37 9.12 -7.53
C TRP A 80 -0.46 10.40 -7.39
N MET A 81 -1.45 10.58 -8.27
CA MET A 81 -2.40 11.70 -8.22
C MET A 81 -3.83 11.18 -8.12
N PRO A 82 -4.73 11.89 -7.40
CA PRO A 82 -6.14 11.54 -7.33
C PRO A 82 -6.87 11.77 -8.65
N ASN A 83 -8.06 11.18 -8.78
CA ASN A 83 -8.89 11.30 -9.97
C ASN A 83 -9.14 12.76 -10.36
N GLY A 84 -8.96 13.07 -11.64
CA GLY A 84 -9.10 14.42 -12.21
C GLY A 84 -7.91 15.36 -11.98
N TRP A 85 -6.83 14.91 -11.31
CA TRP A 85 -5.65 15.72 -11.00
C TRP A 85 -4.37 15.23 -11.68
N GLY A 86 -4.39 14.02 -12.22
CA GLY A 86 -3.26 13.44 -12.91
C GLY A 86 -3.36 11.92 -12.97
N LYS A 87 -2.20 11.28 -13.15
CA LYS A 87 -2.12 9.83 -13.29
C LYS A 87 -2.12 9.16 -11.90
N PRO A 88 -2.97 8.15 -11.67
CA PRO A 88 -2.92 7.33 -10.46
C PRO A 88 -1.75 6.32 -10.57
N ALA A 89 -0.51 6.83 -10.57
CA ALA A 89 0.70 6.03 -10.74
C ALA A 89 0.88 5.04 -9.60
N LEU A 90 0.97 3.74 -9.91
CA LEU A 90 1.13 2.66 -8.94
C LEU A 90 2.40 1.87 -9.25
N TYR A 91 3.16 1.59 -8.21
CA TYR A 91 4.31 0.70 -8.22
C TYR A 91 3.87 -0.68 -7.78
N ASP A 92 4.36 -1.71 -8.45
CA ASP A 92 4.18 -3.10 -8.02
C ASP A 92 5.33 -3.47 -7.09
N PHE A 93 4.99 -3.96 -5.90
CA PHE A 93 5.92 -4.49 -4.91
C PHE A 93 5.58 -5.95 -4.65
N SER A 94 6.59 -6.83 -4.62
CA SER A 94 6.42 -8.19 -4.11
C SER A 94 7.50 -8.53 -3.09
N ALA A 95 7.10 -9.28 -2.08
CA ALA A 95 7.98 -9.85 -1.07
C ALA A 95 7.99 -11.36 -1.21
N GLN A 96 9.16 -11.95 -1.33
CA GLN A 96 9.36 -13.39 -1.44
C GLN A 96 10.21 -13.91 -0.28
N ILE A 97 9.80 -15.03 0.30
CA ILE A 97 10.60 -15.80 1.23
C ILE A 97 11.22 -16.97 0.47
N ILE A 98 12.55 -17.04 0.51
CA ILE A 98 13.31 -18.05 -0.23
C ILE A 98 14.04 -18.93 0.79
N VAL A 99 13.86 -20.23 0.66
CA VAL A 99 14.51 -21.26 1.48
C VAL A 99 15.09 -22.31 0.55
N GLU A 100 16.40 -22.61 0.69
CA GLU A 100 17.09 -23.59 -0.18
C GLU A 100 16.85 -23.31 -1.67
N ASP A 101 17.00 -22.03 -2.09
CA ASP A 101 16.81 -21.52 -3.46
C ASP A 101 15.38 -21.67 -4.01
N LYS A 102 14.39 -21.96 -3.16
CA LYS A 102 12.99 -22.06 -3.55
C LYS A 102 12.16 -20.97 -2.90
N VAL A 103 11.30 -20.32 -3.67
CA VAL A 103 10.28 -19.41 -3.14
C VAL A 103 9.23 -20.27 -2.40
N VAL A 104 9.11 -20.07 -1.10
CA VAL A 104 8.16 -20.77 -0.23
C VAL A 104 6.93 -19.93 0.12
N ALA A 105 7.04 -18.60 0.04
CA ALA A 105 5.93 -17.68 0.23
C ALA A 105 6.15 -16.41 -0.61
N GLU A 106 5.06 -15.82 -1.07
CA GLU A 106 5.07 -14.56 -1.80
C GLU A 106 3.80 -13.76 -1.49
N GLN A 107 3.95 -12.44 -1.36
CA GLN A 107 2.83 -11.49 -1.26
C GLN A 107 3.15 -10.24 -2.07
N SER A 108 2.13 -9.65 -2.71
CA SER A 108 2.32 -8.50 -3.60
C SER A 108 1.29 -7.42 -3.31
N HIS A 109 1.73 -6.15 -3.45
CA HIS A 109 0.89 -4.97 -3.31
C HIS A 109 1.17 -3.94 -4.40
N ARG A 110 0.17 -3.12 -4.69
CA ARG A 110 0.29 -1.97 -5.58
C ARG A 110 0.24 -0.68 -4.78
N ILE A 111 1.32 0.09 -4.80
CA ILE A 111 1.51 1.26 -3.94
C ILE A 111 1.61 2.53 -4.75
N GLY A 112 0.82 3.54 -4.38
CA GLY A 112 0.93 4.90 -4.92
C GLY A 112 1.79 5.79 -4.01
N LEU A 113 2.93 6.27 -4.51
CA LEU A 113 3.82 7.16 -3.77
C LEU A 113 3.28 8.58 -3.80
N ARG A 114 2.93 9.12 -2.63
CA ARG A 114 2.33 10.45 -2.48
C ARG A 114 2.53 11.02 -1.09
N THR A 115 2.42 12.34 -0.97
CA THR A 115 2.21 12.99 0.32
C THR A 115 0.76 13.44 0.43
N VAL A 116 0.17 13.26 1.60
CA VAL A 116 -1.17 13.77 1.92
C VAL A 116 -1.08 14.47 3.27
N ARG A 117 -1.49 15.72 3.32
CA ARG A 117 -1.55 16.54 4.54
C ARG A 117 -2.96 17.10 4.70
N LEU A 118 -3.51 16.99 5.89
CA LEU A 118 -4.68 17.78 6.30
C LEU A 118 -4.16 19.13 6.78
N VAL A 119 -4.59 20.21 6.12
CA VAL A 119 -4.22 21.58 6.48
C VAL A 119 -5.32 22.16 7.35
N ASN A 120 -4.95 22.49 8.58
CA ASN A 120 -5.80 23.11 9.57
C ASN A 120 -5.02 24.27 10.19
N GLU A 121 -5.22 25.48 9.67
CA GLU A 121 -4.47 26.67 10.03
C GLU A 121 -5.46 27.80 10.34
N LYS A 122 -5.21 28.52 11.44
CA LYS A 122 -6.01 29.68 11.84
C LYS A 122 -5.67 30.89 10.97
N ASP A 123 -6.69 31.61 10.55
CA ASP A 123 -6.57 32.93 9.91
C ASP A 123 -7.48 33.94 10.61
N LYS A 124 -7.64 35.12 10.02
CA LYS A 124 -8.47 36.21 10.57
C LYS A 124 -9.98 35.91 10.55
N ASP A 125 -10.42 35.00 9.69
CA ASP A 125 -11.84 34.69 9.41
C ASP A 125 -12.25 33.35 10.06
N GLY A 126 -11.27 32.53 10.54
CA GLY A 126 -11.54 31.23 11.16
C GLY A 126 -10.38 30.25 11.08
N GLU A 127 -10.68 29.04 10.67
CA GLU A 127 -9.72 27.94 10.57
C GLU A 127 -9.91 27.18 9.26
N SER A 128 -8.81 26.99 8.51
CA SER A 128 -8.85 26.22 7.25
C SER A 128 -9.05 24.72 7.52
N PHE A 129 -9.64 24.02 6.59
CA PHE A 129 -9.78 22.56 6.65
C PHE A 129 -9.80 21.99 5.24
N TYR A 130 -8.63 21.58 4.73
CA TYR A 130 -8.52 21.01 3.38
C TYR A 130 -7.37 20.02 3.29
N PHE A 131 -7.42 19.17 2.26
CA PHE A 131 -6.32 18.27 1.94
C PHE A 131 -5.31 18.93 1.01
N GLU A 132 -4.05 18.65 1.24
CA GLU A 132 -2.96 18.95 0.33
C GLU A 132 -2.34 17.63 -0.13
N VAL A 133 -2.36 17.39 -1.44
CA VAL A 133 -1.79 16.18 -2.06
C VAL A 133 -0.58 16.58 -2.88
N ASN A 134 0.57 16.01 -2.57
CA ASN A 134 1.85 16.34 -3.22
C ASN A 134 2.19 17.84 -3.22
N GLY A 135 1.84 18.55 -2.14
CA GLY A 135 2.06 19.98 -2.01
C GLY A 135 1.01 20.86 -2.72
N VAL A 136 -0.05 20.27 -3.30
CA VAL A 136 -1.11 21.00 -3.99
C VAL A 136 -2.40 20.95 -3.18
N PRO A 137 -2.97 22.12 -2.79
CA PRO A 137 -4.28 22.16 -2.13
C PRO A 137 -5.37 21.55 -3.00
N MET A 138 -6.16 20.65 -2.42
CA MET A 138 -7.19 19.91 -3.14
C MET A 138 -8.56 20.12 -2.51
N PHE A 139 -9.54 20.48 -3.34
CA PHE A 139 -10.94 20.42 -2.94
C PHE A 139 -11.42 18.96 -2.96
N ALA A 140 -11.83 18.45 -1.80
CA ALA A 140 -12.33 17.08 -1.64
C ALA A 140 -13.75 16.95 -2.19
N LYS A 141 -13.87 16.41 -3.42
CA LYS A 141 -15.14 16.08 -4.06
C LYS A 141 -15.43 14.61 -3.86
N GLY A 142 -16.43 14.29 -3.07
CA GLY A 142 -16.71 12.89 -2.78
C GLY A 142 -17.97 12.66 -1.97
N ALA A 143 -18.13 11.43 -1.52
CA ALA A 143 -19.26 10.98 -0.74
C ALA A 143 -18.82 10.07 0.41
N ASN A 144 -19.72 9.86 1.38
CA ASN A 144 -19.57 8.80 2.35
C ASN A 144 -19.81 7.44 1.66
N TYR A 145 -18.93 6.49 1.93
CA TYR A 145 -19.12 5.09 1.58
C TYR A 145 -19.65 4.34 2.79
N ILE A 146 -20.74 3.63 2.58
CA ILE A 146 -21.37 2.72 3.53
C ILE A 146 -21.25 1.31 2.92
N PRO A 147 -21.09 0.23 3.70
CA PRO A 147 -21.08 -1.13 3.17
C PRO A 147 -22.24 -1.37 2.19
N GLN A 148 -21.94 -1.92 1.02
CA GLN A 148 -22.90 -2.09 -0.08
C GLN A 148 -23.97 -3.15 0.23
N ASP A 149 -23.74 -3.97 1.25
CA ASP A 149 -24.65 -5.02 1.69
C ASP A 149 -24.48 -5.24 3.20
N ALA A 150 -25.54 -5.66 3.88
CA ALA A 150 -25.50 -6.02 5.31
C ALA A 150 -24.64 -7.27 5.55
N LEU A 151 -24.53 -8.14 4.56
CA LEU A 151 -23.63 -9.29 4.55
C LEU A 151 -22.48 -8.99 3.59
N LEU A 152 -21.31 -8.67 4.12
CA LEU A 152 -20.14 -8.28 3.32
C LEU A 152 -19.74 -9.33 2.29
N THR A 153 -19.97 -10.61 2.57
CA THR A 153 -19.74 -11.72 1.63
C THR A 153 -20.58 -11.66 0.35
N ASN A 154 -21.65 -10.84 0.32
CA ASN A 154 -22.45 -10.58 -0.88
C ASN A 154 -21.86 -9.47 -1.77
N VAL A 155 -20.85 -8.76 -1.31
CA VAL A 155 -20.21 -7.71 -2.10
C VAL A 155 -19.17 -8.34 -3.01
N THR A 156 -19.46 -8.38 -4.31
CA THR A 156 -18.59 -9.00 -5.31
C THR A 156 -17.64 -8.00 -5.93
N THR A 157 -16.57 -8.47 -6.55
CA THR A 157 -15.63 -7.65 -7.31
C THR A 157 -16.32 -6.76 -8.35
N GLU A 158 -17.36 -7.27 -9.02
CA GLU A 158 -18.12 -6.51 -10.03
C GLU A 158 -18.89 -5.34 -9.41
N ARG A 159 -19.40 -5.49 -8.17
CA ARG A 159 -20.05 -4.39 -7.45
C ARG A 159 -19.04 -3.29 -7.11
N TYR A 160 -17.84 -3.64 -6.65
CA TYR A 160 -16.77 -2.67 -6.44
C TYR A 160 -16.34 -1.99 -7.74
N GLN A 161 -16.13 -2.73 -8.81
CA GLN A 161 -15.78 -2.17 -10.12
C GLN A 161 -16.83 -1.17 -10.61
N THR A 162 -18.10 -1.48 -10.43
CA THR A 162 -19.21 -0.59 -10.79
C THR A 162 -19.19 0.67 -9.94
N LEU A 163 -19.09 0.54 -8.63
CA LEU A 163 -19.00 1.67 -7.69
C LEU A 163 -17.84 2.61 -8.04
N PHE A 164 -16.63 2.07 -8.23
CA PHE A 164 -15.47 2.91 -8.54
C PHE A 164 -15.52 3.53 -9.94
N ARG A 165 -16.15 2.87 -10.91
CA ARG A 165 -16.43 3.47 -12.21
C ARG A 165 -17.37 4.67 -12.07
N ASP A 166 -18.47 4.51 -11.35
CA ASP A 166 -19.47 5.56 -11.14
C ASP A 166 -18.88 6.77 -10.38
N ILE A 167 -18.06 6.51 -9.35
CA ILE A 167 -17.31 7.51 -8.60
C ILE A 167 -16.37 8.29 -9.54
N ARG A 168 -15.63 7.60 -10.40
CA ARG A 168 -14.73 8.21 -11.36
C ARG A 168 -15.50 9.05 -12.39
N GLU A 169 -16.61 8.55 -12.93
CA GLU A 169 -17.46 9.26 -13.90
C GLU A 169 -18.13 10.48 -13.29
N ALA A 170 -18.46 10.44 -11.99
CA ALA A 170 -18.95 11.59 -11.23
C ALA A 170 -17.83 12.61 -10.88
N ASN A 171 -16.59 12.41 -11.35
CA ASN A 171 -15.42 13.25 -11.04
C ASN A 171 -15.13 13.40 -9.54
N MET A 172 -15.47 12.40 -8.75
CA MET A 172 -15.08 12.35 -7.34
C MET A 172 -13.61 11.99 -7.20
N ASN A 173 -12.94 12.59 -6.23
CA ASN A 173 -11.52 12.35 -5.92
C ASN A 173 -11.29 11.87 -4.48
N VAL A 174 -12.33 11.76 -3.69
CA VAL A 174 -12.31 11.30 -2.29
C VAL A 174 -13.50 10.41 -2.03
N ILE A 175 -13.27 9.34 -1.26
CA ILE A 175 -14.32 8.55 -0.61
C ILE A 175 -14.01 8.54 0.89
N ARG A 176 -15.01 8.82 1.70
CA ARG A 176 -14.90 8.69 3.15
C ARG A 176 -15.60 7.41 3.58
N VAL A 177 -14.84 6.45 4.08
CA VAL A 177 -15.42 5.27 4.72
C VAL A 177 -16.16 5.73 5.98
N TRP A 178 -17.45 5.39 6.07
CA TRP A 178 -18.30 5.81 7.16
C TRP A 178 -17.91 5.12 8.47
N GLY A 179 -17.99 5.85 9.60
CA GLY A 179 -17.52 5.35 10.91
C GLY A 179 -18.29 4.16 11.48
N GLY A 180 -19.46 3.82 10.93
CA GLY A 180 -20.21 2.60 11.24
C GLY A 180 -20.00 1.46 10.26
N GLY A 181 -19.06 1.62 9.30
CA GLY A 181 -18.69 0.61 8.33
C GLY A 181 -17.43 -0.17 8.75
N THR A 182 -17.13 -1.21 7.98
CA THR A 182 -15.87 -1.95 8.03
C THR A 182 -14.97 -1.50 6.89
N TYR A 183 -13.65 -1.50 7.12
CA TYR A 183 -12.70 -1.38 6.02
C TYR A 183 -12.71 -2.69 5.21
N GLU A 184 -12.51 -2.55 3.91
CA GLU A 184 -12.38 -3.68 3.01
C GLU A 184 -11.03 -4.36 3.22
N ASP A 185 -10.96 -5.65 2.90
CA ASP A 185 -9.70 -6.39 2.85
C ASP A 185 -8.82 -5.90 1.69
N ASP A 186 -7.50 -6.07 1.80
CA ASP A 186 -6.50 -5.69 0.80
C ASP A 186 -6.56 -6.55 -0.48
#